data_94ca79dba58069b540d67d72194307cf
#
_entry.id   94ca79dba58069b540d67d72194307cf
#
_cell.length_a   1.000
_cell.length_b   1.000
_cell.length_c   1.000
_cell.angle_alpha   90.00
_cell.angle_beta   90.00
_cell.angle_gamma   90.00
#
_symmetry.space_group_name_H-M   'P 1'
#
loop_
_entity.id
_entity.type
_entity.pdbx_description
1 polymer ?
#
loop_
_entity_poly.entity_id
_entity_poly.type
_entity_poly.pdbx_seq_one_letter_code
_entity_poly.pdbx_strand_id
1 'polypeptide(L)'
;MEKSDIRYQAYVSILEEELKPAMGCTEPIAIAYCAAVAREVLGGLPEKVKVGASGSMIKNVKSVIVPNTDHLKGIPAAAAAGIVAGDPKKELEVIASVTKEQITAMKEFLQTTPVEVEHIDNGITFDIIVTLTRGTDTSMVRIANYHTTVVHIEKNGEVIRDIPVNGEEEEGLTDRSLLDMEHIWDFIHTVDVNDIREVLERQKTYNMAIAREGMRGQYGSNIGALLLDMNGNDVRTRARAMAAAGSDARMNGCELPVIINSGSGNQGITASVPVIVYATELGVDEDTMYRAMALSDLTTIHQKTPIGRLSAYCGAVSAGAGSGAGIAYLFGASYDEVVHTVINAVAIISGMVCDGAKASCAAKIAEAVDAGIIGYYMAKRGQNFDDGDGIVTAGIEATIRNVGRLAKEGMKETNDEIISIMIGS
;
A
#
# COMPACT_ATOMS: atom_id res chain seq x y z
N MET A 1 -11.06 23.99 12.50
CA MET A 1 -10.51 24.41 11.16
C MET A 1 -11.65 24.90 10.30
N GLU A 2 -11.51 26.06 9.66
CA GLU A 2 -12.53 26.60 8.75
C GLU A 2 -12.34 26.03 7.34
N LYS A 3 -13.44 25.94 6.53
CA LYS A 3 -13.35 25.46 5.13
C LYS A 3 -12.41 26.32 4.25
N SER A 4 -12.15 27.56 4.64
CA SER A 4 -11.23 28.49 3.97
C SER A 4 -9.75 28.27 4.33
N ASP A 5 -9.45 27.47 5.33
CA ASP A 5 -8.07 27.14 5.71
C ASP A 5 -7.43 26.28 4.62
N ILE A 6 -6.21 26.61 4.26
CA ILE A 6 -5.45 25.87 3.23
C ILE A 6 -5.29 24.39 3.60
N ARG A 7 -5.17 24.08 4.90
CA ARG A 7 -5.05 22.70 5.40
C ARG A 7 -6.35 21.91 5.22
N TYR A 8 -7.51 22.56 5.38
CA TYR A 8 -8.79 21.88 5.16
C TYR A 8 -8.87 21.30 3.75
N GLN A 9 -8.62 22.15 2.75
CA GLN A 9 -8.64 21.71 1.35
C GLN A 9 -7.52 20.71 1.05
N ALA A 10 -6.34 20.92 1.62
CA ALA A 10 -5.21 20.00 1.48
C ALA A 10 -5.56 18.61 2.02
N TYR A 11 -6.18 18.49 3.19
CA TYR A 11 -6.47 17.19 3.80
C TYR A 11 -7.57 16.44 3.06
N VAL A 12 -8.58 17.14 2.53
CA VAL A 12 -9.57 16.54 1.62
C VAL A 12 -8.88 16.00 0.38
N SER A 13 -8.06 16.84 -0.29
CA SER A 13 -7.34 16.42 -1.49
C SER A 13 -6.36 15.27 -1.24
N ILE A 14 -5.65 15.29 -0.11
CA ILE A 14 -4.73 14.20 0.29
C ILE A 14 -5.48 12.88 0.44
N LEU A 15 -6.66 12.88 1.07
CA LEU A 15 -7.48 11.67 1.17
C LEU A 15 -7.92 11.17 -0.22
N GLU A 16 -8.33 12.06 -1.12
CA GLU A 16 -8.71 11.70 -2.48
C GLU A 16 -7.54 11.18 -3.32
N GLU A 17 -6.35 11.73 -3.13
CA GLU A 17 -5.13 11.32 -3.84
C GLU A 17 -4.60 9.97 -3.37
N GLU A 18 -4.67 9.68 -2.09
CA GLU A 18 -4.09 8.48 -1.48
C GLU A 18 -5.05 7.29 -1.40
N LEU A 19 -6.36 7.54 -1.25
CA LEU A 19 -7.37 6.50 -1.11
C LEU A 19 -7.96 6.10 -2.48
N LYS A 20 -7.16 5.42 -3.29
CA LYS A 20 -7.53 5.00 -4.65
C LYS A 20 -7.81 3.50 -4.74
N PRO A 21 -8.70 3.06 -5.65
CA PRO A 21 -8.91 1.65 -5.90
C PRO A 21 -7.70 1.01 -6.57
N ALA A 22 -7.38 -0.22 -6.17
CA ALA A 22 -6.39 -1.07 -6.82
C ALA A 22 -6.76 -2.54 -6.70
N MET A 23 -6.43 -3.35 -7.71
CA MET A 23 -6.61 -4.79 -7.68
C MET A 23 -5.31 -5.49 -7.31
N GLY A 24 -5.37 -6.39 -6.32
CA GLY A 24 -4.20 -7.16 -5.89
C GLY A 24 -3.05 -6.28 -5.38
N CYS A 25 -1.82 -6.70 -5.63
CA CYS A 25 -0.63 -5.93 -5.31
C CYS A 25 -0.35 -4.89 -6.40
N THR A 26 -0.12 -3.65 -6.00
CA THR A 26 0.03 -2.50 -6.92
C THR A 26 1.26 -2.61 -7.82
N GLU A 27 2.35 -3.18 -7.32
CA GLU A 27 3.61 -3.29 -8.06
C GLU A 27 3.55 -4.27 -9.24
N PRO A 28 3.01 -5.52 -9.12
CA PRO A 28 2.76 -6.36 -10.30
C PRO A 28 1.80 -5.72 -11.29
N ILE A 29 0.80 -4.98 -10.82
CA ILE A 29 -0.13 -4.27 -11.69
C ILE A 29 0.56 -3.14 -12.46
N ALA A 30 1.49 -2.41 -11.84
CA ALA A 30 2.29 -1.39 -12.52
C ALA A 30 3.18 -2.02 -13.62
N ILE A 31 3.75 -3.22 -13.39
CA ILE A 31 4.48 -3.96 -14.42
C ILE A 31 3.54 -4.38 -15.56
N ALA A 32 2.34 -4.89 -15.23
CA ALA A 32 1.35 -5.25 -16.25
C ALA A 32 0.90 -4.02 -17.06
N TYR A 33 0.71 -2.88 -16.39
CA TYR A 33 0.37 -1.61 -17.05
C TYR A 33 1.49 -1.14 -17.98
N CYS A 34 2.75 -1.11 -17.51
CA CYS A 34 3.90 -0.79 -18.34
C CYS A 34 3.99 -1.69 -19.59
N ALA A 35 3.80 -2.99 -19.40
CA ALA A 35 3.83 -3.99 -20.47
C ALA A 35 2.66 -3.84 -21.45
N ALA A 36 1.46 -3.49 -20.98
CA ALA A 36 0.31 -3.23 -21.82
C ALA A 36 0.50 -1.99 -22.71
N VAL A 37 1.06 -0.91 -22.14
CA VAL A 37 1.43 0.30 -22.90
C VAL A 37 2.51 -0.03 -23.93
N ALA A 38 3.55 -0.76 -23.55
CA ALA A 38 4.61 -1.16 -24.46
C ALA A 38 4.08 -2.00 -25.64
N ARG A 39 3.14 -2.94 -25.37
CA ARG A 39 2.49 -3.74 -26.41
C ARG A 39 1.64 -2.87 -27.34
N GLU A 40 0.92 -1.88 -26.83
CA GLU A 40 0.13 -0.92 -27.63
C GLU A 40 1.05 -0.13 -28.57
N VAL A 41 2.18 0.38 -28.07
CA VAL A 41 3.19 1.09 -28.86
C VAL A 41 3.81 0.20 -29.91
N LEU A 42 4.15 -1.07 -29.60
CA LEU A 42 4.68 -2.05 -30.55
C LEU A 42 3.67 -2.38 -31.67
N GLY A 43 2.38 -2.39 -31.32
CA GLY A 43 1.29 -2.70 -32.26
C GLY A 43 1.03 -4.21 -32.43
N GLY A 44 1.40 -5.05 -31.47
CA GLY A 44 1.12 -6.50 -31.50
C GLY A 44 1.89 -7.27 -30.42
N LEU A 45 1.75 -8.60 -30.43
CA LEU A 45 2.45 -9.46 -29.49
C LEU A 45 3.96 -9.53 -29.84
N PRO A 46 4.84 -9.43 -28.83
CA PRO A 46 6.28 -9.49 -29.03
C PRO A 46 6.79 -10.93 -29.15
N GLU A 47 7.97 -11.09 -29.75
CA GLU A 47 8.75 -12.31 -29.77
C GLU A 47 9.81 -12.36 -28.66
N LYS A 48 10.22 -11.18 -28.15
CA LYS A 48 11.16 -11.05 -27.03
C LYS A 48 10.65 -10.00 -26.05
N VAL A 49 10.79 -10.30 -24.76
CA VAL A 49 10.39 -9.43 -23.65
C VAL A 49 11.55 -9.28 -22.70
N LYS A 50 11.91 -8.03 -22.40
CA LYS A 50 12.87 -7.69 -21.35
C LYS A 50 12.21 -6.74 -20.36
N VAL A 51 12.29 -7.06 -19.07
CA VAL A 51 11.79 -6.24 -17.99
C VAL A 51 12.92 -5.84 -17.06
N GLY A 52 13.30 -4.57 -17.10
CA GLY A 52 14.17 -3.97 -16.11
C GLY A 52 13.34 -3.53 -14.92
N ALA A 53 13.77 -3.82 -13.71
CA ALA A 53 13.09 -3.40 -12.49
C ALA A 53 14.10 -3.04 -11.39
N SER A 54 13.79 -2.00 -10.59
CA SER A 54 14.57 -1.68 -9.41
C SER A 54 14.52 -2.81 -8.38
N GLY A 55 15.51 -2.87 -7.50
CA GLY A 55 15.56 -3.89 -6.44
C GLY A 55 14.31 -3.92 -5.58
N SER A 56 13.74 -2.75 -5.25
CA SER A 56 12.50 -2.64 -4.51
C SER A 56 11.30 -3.22 -5.27
N MET A 57 11.24 -3.05 -6.58
CA MET A 57 10.20 -3.65 -7.43
C MET A 57 10.35 -5.17 -7.48
N ILE A 58 11.57 -5.67 -7.66
CA ILE A 58 11.85 -7.13 -7.64
C ILE A 58 11.41 -7.71 -6.30
N LYS A 59 11.81 -7.08 -5.19
CA LYS A 59 11.45 -7.48 -3.82
C LYS A 59 9.93 -7.62 -3.65
N ASN A 60 9.16 -6.66 -4.13
CA ASN A 60 7.71 -6.61 -3.90
C ASN A 60 6.90 -7.50 -4.86
N VAL A 61 7.47 -7.92 -6.00
CA VAL A 61 6.73 -8.68 -7.01
C VAL A 61 7.07 -10.17 -7.01
N LYS A 62 8.29 -10.55 -6.62
CA LYS A 62 8.82 -11.91 -6.79
C LYS A 62 7.90 -13.03 -6.29
N SER A 63 7.23 -12.85 -5.16
CA SER A 63 6.45 -13.90 -4.47
C SER A 63 4.94 -13.70 -4.54
N VAL A 64 4.48 -12.64 -5.18
CA VAL A 64 3.07 -12.24 -5.22
C VAL A 64 2.35 -12.98 -6.36
N ILE A 65 1.14 -13.43 -6.09
CA ILE A 65 0.20 -13.90 -7.11
C ILE A 65 -0.35 -12.69 -7.87
N VAL A 66 -0.24 -12.72 -9.20
CA VAL A 66 -0.83 -11.72 -10.08
C VAL A 66 -2.34 -12.00 -10.19
N PRO A 67 -3.22 -11.04 -9.91
CA PRO A 67 -4.65 -11.25 -10.02
C PRO A 67 -5.08 -11.66 -11.43
N ASN A 68 -6.19 -12.39 -11.56
CA ASN A 68 -6.76 -12.79 -12.85
C ASN A 68 -5.80 -13.59 -13.76
N THR A 69 -4.86 -14.37 -13.19
CA THR A 69 -3.89 -15.15 -13.94
C THR A 69 -3.87 -16.63 -13.60
N ASP A 70 -4.85 -17.12 -12.81
CA ASP A 70 -4.87 -18.49 -12.32
C ASP A 70 -3.56 -18.85 -11.57
N HIS A 71 -3.27 -18.05 -10.54
CA HIS A 71 -2.16 -18.20 -9.59
C HIS A 71 -0.73 -18.06 -10.17
N LEU A 72 -0.55 -17.46 -11.33
CA LEU A 72 0.79 -17.12 -11.83
C LEU A 72 1.45 -16.07 -10.91
N LYS A 73 2.79 -16.15 -10.76
CA LYS A 73 3.55 -15.32 -9.80
C LYS A 73 4.69 -14.58 -10.47
N GLY A 74 5.03 -13.44 -9.92
CA GLY A 74 6.27 -12.72 -10.20
C GLY A 74 6.22 -11.82 -11.42
N ILE A 75 7.36 -11.22 -11.73
CA ILE A 75 7.53 -10.26 -12.83
C ILE A 75 7.15 -10.83 -14.19
N PRO A 76 7.58 -12.06 -14.55
CA PRO A 76 7.21 -12.65 -15.84
C PRO A 76 5.69 -12.79 -16.01
N ALA A 77 4.98 -13.21 -14.95
CA ALA A 77 3.53 -13.34 -14.97
C ALA A 77 2.84 -11.98 -15.13
N ALA A 78 3.30 -10.96 -14.42
CA ALA A 78 2.76 -9.59 -14.50
C ALA A 78 2.96 -9.01 -15.91
N ALA A 79 4.16 -9.16 -16.49
CA ALA A 79 4.44 -8.71 -17.86
C ALA A 79 3.56 -9.44 -18.89
N ALA A 80 3.46 -10.78 -18.79
CA ALA A 80 2.61 -11.57 -19.68
C ALA A 80 1.14 -11.17 -19.60
N ALA A 81 0.62 -10.92 -18.38
CA ALA A 81 -0.75 -10.45 -18.18
C ALA A 81 -1.01 -9.12 -18.89
N GLY A 82 -0.11 -8.16 -18.78
CA GLY A 82 -0.19 -6.88 -19.47
C GLY A 82 -0.11 -7.02 -20.99
N ILE A 83 0.83 -7.83 -21.48
CA ILE A 83 1.06 -8.06 -22.93
C ILE A 83 -0.14 -8.75 -23.56
N VAL A 84 -0.65 -9.81 -22.95
CA VAL A 84 -1.68 -10.66 -23.57
C VAL A 84 -3.09 -10.12 -23.39
N ALA A 85 -3.40 -9.56 -22.22
CA ALA A 85 -4.77 -9.20 -21.84
C ALA A 85 -4.94 -7.78 -21.32
N GLY A 86 -3.86 -7.03 -21.11
CA GLY A 86 -3.94 -5.71 -20.47
C GLY A 86 -4.66 -4.67 -21.34
N ASP A 87 -5.51 -3.87 -20.69
CA ASP A 87 -6.09 -2.65 -21.26
C ASP A 87 -5.37 -1.44 -20.64
N PRO A 88 -4.47 -0.76 -21.38
CA PRO A 88 -3.65 0.32 -20.82
C PRO A 88 -4.47 1.54 -20.39
N LYS A 89 -5.71 1.67 -20.85
CA LYS A 89 -6.60 2.78 -20.45
C LYS A 89 -7.13 2.66 -19.02
N LYS A 90 -7.00 1.46 -18.44
CA LYS A 90 -7.48 1.15 -17.08
C LYS A 90 -6.41 1.28 -15.99
N GLU A 91 -5.20 1.68 -16.33
CA GLU A 91 -4.10 1.89 -15.36
C GLU A 91 -3.96 0.77 -14.32
N LEU A 92 -4.23 1.03 -13.03
CA LEU A 92 -4.16 0.03 -11.96
C LEU A 92 -5.27 -1.05 -12.00
N GLU A 93 -6.19 -0.96 -12.93
CA GLU A 93 -7.19 -1.99 -13.25
C GLU A 93 -6.92 -2.65 -14.61
N VAL A 94 -5.71 -2.51 -15.14
CA VAL A 94 -5.27 -2.96 -16.48
C VAL A 94 -5.62 -4.40 -16.81
N ILE A 95 -5.65 -5.29 -15.82
CA ILE A 95 -5.99 -6.72 -15.96
C ILE A 95 -7.30 -7.10 -15.25
N ALA A 96 -8.16 -6.14 -14.94
CA ALA A 96 -9.43 -6.41 -14.23
C ALA A 96 -10.44 -7.24 -15.03
N SER A 97 -10.34 -7.25 -16.36
CA SER A 97 -11.33 -7.88 -17.25
C SER A 97 -10.77 -9.10 -18.01
N VAL A 98 -9.77 -9.78 -17.43
CA VAL A 98 -9.13 -10.96 -18.06
C VAL A 98 -10.11 -12.12 -18.17
N THR A 99 -10.18 -12.75 -19.37
CA THR A 99 -11.02 -13.91 -19.62
C THR A 99 -10.24 -15.24 -19.42
N LYS A 100 -10.97 -16.36 -19.32
CA LYS A 100 -10.33 -17.69 -19.20
C LYS A 100 -9.48 -18.03 -20.42
N GLU A 101 -9.88 -17.63 -21.61
CA GLU A 101 -9.16 -17.83 -22.85
C GLU A 101 -7.84 -17.05 -22.80
N GLN A 102 -7.86 -15.81 -22.29
CA GLN A 102 -6.66 -14.99 -22.12
C GLN A 102 -5.71 -15.58 -21.08
N ILE A 103 -6.21 -16.18 -20.00
CA ILE A 103 -5.37 -16.90 -19.02
C ILE A 103 -4.63 -18.05 -19.70
N THR A 104 -5.32 -18.83 -20.54
CA THR A 104 -4.68 -19.91 -21.31
C THR A 104 -3.62 -19.34 -22.24
N ALA A 105 -3.94 -18.27 -22.97
CA ALA A 105 -2.99 -17.61 -23.86
C ALA A 105 -1.76 -17.03 -23.11
N MET A 106 -1.92 -16.51 -21.88
CA MET A 106 -0.79 -16.08 -21.04
C MET A 106 0.15 -17.23 -20.69
N LYS A 107 -0.41 -18.40 -20.33
CA LYS A 107 0.38 -19.59 -20.01
C LYS A 107 1.18 -20.10 -21.24
N GLU A 108 0.54 -20.11 -22.41
CA GLU A 108 1.18 -20.45 -23.68
C GLU A 108 2.26 -19.42 -24.05
N PHE A 109 1.97 -18.13 -23.89
CA PHE A 109 2.92 -17.05 -24.14
C PHE A 109 4.18 -17.20 -23.28
N LEU A 110 4.05 -17.48 -21.98
CA LEU A 110 5.19 -17.70 -21.08
C LEU A 110 6.03 -18.93 -21.43
N GLN A 111 5.45 -19.94 -22.09
CA GLN A 111 6.19 -21.13 -22.55
C GLN A 111 6.98 -20.85 -23.84
N THR A 112 6.46 -19.98 -24.72
CA THR A 112 7.04 -19.71 -26.04
C THR A 112 7.91 -18.46 -26.08
N THR A 113 7.65 -17.51 -25.19
CA THR A 113 8.31 -16.20 -25.13
C THR A 113 8.88 -15.95 -23.74
N PRO A 114 10.15 -16.34 -23.48
CA PRO A 114 10.79 -16.10 -22.19
C PRO A 114 10.84 -14.60 -21.87
N VAL A 115 10.50 -14.26 -20.64
CA VAL A 115 10.62 -12.90 -20.11
C VAL A 115 11.96 -12.78 -19.38
N GLU A 116 12.88 -12.02 -19.94
CA GLU A 116 14.14 -11.69 -19.30
C GLU A 116 13.91 -10.60 -18.24
N VAL A 117 14.37 -10.83 -17.01
CA VAL A 117 14.27 -9.88 -15.91
C VAL A 117 15.66 -9.39 -15.54
N GLU A 118 15.86 -8.07 -15.54
CA GLU A 118 17.11 -7.42 -15.20
C GLU A 118 16.94 -6.52 -13.98
N HIS A 119 17.90 -6.58 -13.05
CA HIS A 119 17.97 -5.64 -11.93
C HIS A 119 18.56 -4.31 -12.43
N ILE A 120 17.81 -3.22 -12.20
CA ILE A 120 18.28 -1.85 -12.48
C ILE A 120 18.72 -1.22 -11.16
N ASP A 121 20.01 -0.87 -11.10
CA ASP A 121 20.61 -0.14 -9.99
C ASP A 121 21.00 1.27 -10.43
N ASN A 122 20.03 2.19 -10.42
CA ASN A 122 20.21 3.59 -10.80
C ASN A 122 19.81 4.57 -9.70
N GLY A 123 19.60 4.07 -8.47
CA GLY A 123 19.23 4.86 -7.31
C GLY A 123 17.74 5.25 -7.24
N ILE A 124 16.91 4.86 -8.25
CA ILE A 124 15.47 5.12 -8.24
C ILE A 124 14.75 3.93 -7.59
N THR A 125 14.03 4.20 -6.53
CA THR A 125 13.38 3.16 -5.72
C THR A 125 12.22 2.48 -6.47
N PHE A 126 11.42 3.25 -7.22
CA PHE A 126 10.35 2.74 -8.07
C PHE A 126 10.71 2.97 -9.53
N ASP A 127 11.18 1.93 -10.22
CA ASP A 127 11.58 2.00 -11.62
C ASP A 127 11.27 0.69 -12.35
N ILE A 128 10.57 0.79 -13.47
CA ILE A 128 10.18 -0.32 -14.35
C ILE A 128 10.45 0.09 -15.78
N ILE A 129 11.17 -0.73 -16.52
CA ILE A 129 11.40 -0.57 -17.97
C ILE A 129 10.94 -1.83 -18.66
N VAL A 130 10.00 -1.74 -19.58
CA VAL A 130 9.60 -2.86 -20.44
C VAL A 130 10.05 -2.61 -21.87
N THR A 131 10.88 -3.50 -22.41
CA THR A 131 11.32 -3.48 -23.78
C THR A 131 10.76 -4.70 -24.50
N LEU A 132 10.06 -4.46 -25.60
CA LEU A 132 9.43 -5.49 -26.44
C LEU A 132 10.03 -5.47 -27.84
N THR A 133 10.20 -6.64 -28.44
CA THR A 133 10.72 -6.80 -29.82
C THR A 133 9.85 -7.76 -30.63
N ARG A 134 9.52 -7.37 -31.86
CA ARG A 134 8.83 -8.19 -32.85
C ARG A 134 9.45 -7.99 -34.22
N GLY A 135 10.20 -8.99 -34.70
CA GLY A 135 11.03 -8.86 -35.92
C GLY A 135 12.02 -7.71 -35.74
N THR A 136 11.90 -6.67 -36.57
CA THR A 136 12.71 -5.44 -36.50
C THR A 136 12.09 -4.33 -35.65
N ASP A 137 10.82 -4.46 -35.30
CA ASP A 137 10.11 -3.45 -34.49
C ASP A 137 10.43 -3.59 -33.01
N THR A 138 10.66 -2.47 -32.38
CA THR A 138 10.91 -2.37 -30.93
C THR A 138 10.03 -1.32 -30.27
N SER A 139 9.67 -1.55 -29.02
CA SER A 139 9.09 -0.54 -28.16
C SER A 139 9.74 -0.57 -26.79
N MET A 140 9.91 0.58 -26.17
CA MET A 140 10.35 0.72 -24.79
C MET A 140 9.42 1.67 -24.05
N VAL A 141 8.98 1.26 -22.85
CA VAL A 141 8.20 2.08 -21.94
C VAL A 141 8.82 2.04 -20.55
N ARG A 142 8.94 3.19 -19.91
CA ARG A 142 9.42 3.32 -18.53
C ARG A 142 8.37 4.00 -17.66
N ILE A 143 8.14 3.40 -16.49
CA ILE A 143 7.37 3.96 -15.38
C ILE A 143 8.34 4.22 -14.23
N ALA A 144 8.33 5.43 -13.66
CA ALA A 144 9.17 5.77 -12.53
C ALA A 144 8.42 6.60 -11.50
N ASN A 145 8.88 6.55 -10.24
CA ASN A 145 8.37 7.24 -9.04
C ASN A 145 6.98 6.76 -8.59
N TYR A 146 6.01 6.60 -9.49
CA TYR A 146 4.63 6.18 -9.19
C TYR A 146 4.15 5.07 -10.10
N HIS A 147 3.17 4.31 -9.63
CA HIS A 147 2.63 3.12 -10.29
C HIS A 147 2.09 3.37 -11.70
N THR A 148 1.65 4.59 -12.03
CA THR A 148 1.03 4.94 -13.31
C THR A 148 1.78 6.03 -14.09
N THR A 149 2.89 6.55 -13.55
CA THR A 149 3.64 7.64 -14.18
C THR A 149 4.57 7.11 -15.28
N VAL A 150 4.06 7.11 -16.51
CA VAL A 150 4.86 6.79 -17.70
C VAL A 150 5.76 7.97 -18.02
N VAL A 151 7.06 7.81 -17.79
CA VAL A 151 8.08 8.85 -17.99
C VAL A 151 8.77 8.78 -19.34
N HIS A 152 8.85 7.60 -19.95
CA HIS A 152 9.49 7.43 -21.26
C HIS A 152 8.72 6.46 -22.15
N ILE A 153 8.59 6.80 -23.44
CA ILE A 153 8.03 5.95 -24.49
C ILE A 153 8.91 6.09 -25.72
N GLU A 154 9.36 4.97 -26.26
CA GLU A 154 10.14 4.89 -27.48
C GLU A 154 9.58 3.83 -28.41
N LYS A 155 9.63 4.07 -29.74
CA LYS A 155 9.32 3.11 -30.78
C LYS A 155 10.38 3.14 -31.86
N ASN A 156 11.03 2.01 -32.15
CA ASN A 156 12.04 1.87 -33.20
C ASN A 156 13.19 2.90 -33.10
N GLY A 157 13.58 3.29 -31.86
CA GLY A 157 14.60 4.31 -31.61
C GLY A 157 14.06 5.75 -31.65
N GLU A 158 12.80 5.97 -32.00
CA GLU A 158 12.17 7.29 -31.96
C GLU A 158 11.49 7.51 -30.59
N VAL A 159 11.93 8.56 -29.90
CA VAL A 159 11.38 8.96 -28.60
C VAL A 159 10.04 9.70 -28.80
N ILE A 160 8.98 9.13 -28.27
CA ILE A 160 7.61 9.70 -28.32
C ILE A 160 7.33 10.53 -27.08
N ARG A 161 7.85 10.12 -25.92
CA ARG A 161 7.71 10.78 -24.63
C ARG A 161 9.00 10.67 -23.84
N ASP A 162 9.44 11.77 -23.23
CA ASP A 162 10.57 11.80 -22.31
C ASP A 162 10.35 12.87 -21.24
N ILE A 163 10.14 12.42 -20.02
CA ILE A 163 9.98 13.25 -18.84
C ILE A 163 11.17 12.99 -17.92
N PRO A 164 11.96 14.00 -17.56
CA PRO A 164 13.07 13.82 -16.65
C PRO A 164 12.60 13.21 -15.31
N VAL A 165 13.31 12.20 -14.85
CA VAL A 165 13.07 11.61 -13.54
C VAL A 165 13.95 12.34 -12.54
N ASN A 166 13.38 13.30 -11.84
CA ASN A 166 14.04 14.08 -10.80
C ASN A 166 13.62 13.52 -9.45
N GLY A 167 14.45 12.69 -8.85
CA GLY A 167 14.26 12.22 -7.47
C GLY A 167 12.83 11.77 -7.11
N GLU A 168 12.52 11.78 -5.82
CA GLU A 168 11.19 11.41 -5.28
C GLU A 168 10.21 12.61 -5.20
N GLU A 169 10.42 13.69 -5.95
CA GLU A 169 9.52 14.84 -5.90
C GLU A 169 8.18 14.51 -6.56
N GLU A 170 7.13 14.69 -5.78
CA GLU A 170 5.74 14.45 -6.15
C GLU A 170 5.17 15.67 -6.90
N GLU A 171 5.61 15.90 -8.14
CA GLU A 171 5.03 16.97 -8.95
C GLU A 171 3.53 16.75 -9.14
N GLY A 172 2.74 17.75 -8.73
CA GLY A 172 1.28 17.77 -8.95
C GLY A 172 0.44 17.20 -7.82
N LEU A 173 1.03 16.69 -6.73
CA LEU A 173 0.28 16.29 -5.54
C LEU A 173 0.23 17.43 -4.51
N THR A 174 -0.80 17.37 -3.67
CA THR A 174 -0.96 18.30 -2.54
C THR A 174 0.23 18.22 -1.59
N ASP A 175 0.69 19.35 -1.09
CA ASP A 175 1.84 19.46 -0.19
C ASP A 175 1.61 18.68 1.12
N ARG A 176 2.36 17.60 1.32
CA ARG A 176 2.32 16.76 2.52
C ARG A 176 2.98 17.40 3.75
N SER A 177 3.76 18.47 3.57
CA SER A 177 4.35 19.22 4.69
C SER A 177 3.30 19.95 5.54
N LEU A 178 2.07 20.08 5.03
CA LEU A 178 0.92 20.61 5.75
C LEU A 178 0.35 19.64 6.79
N LEU A 179 0.74 18.35 6.74
CA LEU A 179 0.27 17.34 7.70
C LEU A 179 1.02 17.46 9.03
N ASP A 180 0.28 17.57 10.10
CA ASP A 180 0.72 17.34 11.47
C ASP A 180 -0.45 16.87 12.34
N MET A 181 -0.15 16.23 13.47
CA MET A 181 -1.17 15.59 14.29
C MET A 181 -2.15 16.58 14.93
N GLU A 182 -1.71 17.79 15.29
CA GLU A 182 -2.57 18.80 15.89
C GLU A 182 -3.63 19.28 14.89
N HIS A 183 -3.23 19.58 13.66
CA HIS A 183 -4.16 20.02 12.62
C HIS A 183 -5.01 18.87 12.06
N ILE A 184 -4.49 17.62 12.02
CA ILE A 184 -5.30 16.43 11.69
C ILE A 184 -6.41 16.28 12.74
N TRP A 185 -6.09 16.42 14.02
CA TRP A 185 -7.07 16.38 15.11
C TRP A 185 -8.13 17.46 14.98
N ASP A 186 -7.73 18.71 14.72
CA ASP A 186 -8.69 19.80 14.50
C ASP A 186 -9.56 19.54 13.26
N PHE A 187 -8.97 19.05 12.17
CA PHE A 187 -9.69 18.72 10.94
C PHE A 187 -10.80 17.70 11.18
N ILE A 188 -10.51 16.57 11.83
CA ILE A 188 -11.53 15.52 12.02
C ILE A 188 -12.68 15.95 12.91
N HIS A 189 -12.50 16.97 13.75
CA HIS A 189 -13.57 17.54 14.58
C HIS A 189 -14.42 18.60 13.84
N THR A 190 -13.86 19.22 12.82
CA THR A 190 -14.47 20.38 12.14
C THR A 190 -14.88 20.11 10.70
N VAL A 191 -14.33 19.07 10.06
CA VAL A 191 -14.65 18.74 8.67
C VAL A 191 -16.14 18.49 8.45
N ASP A 192 -16.69 19.03 7.38
CA ASP A 192 -17.99 18.59 6.87
C ASP A 192 -17.82 17.17 6.31
N VAL A 193 -18.45 16.19 6.96
CA VAL A 193 -18.29 14.77 6.56
C VAL A 193 -18.67 14.54 5.11
N ASN A 194 -19.54 15.36 4.52
CA ASN A 194 -19.90 15.24 3.12
C ASN A 194 -18.72 15.48 2.17
N ASP A 195 -17.72 16.27 2.58
CA ASP A 195 -16.54 16.54 1.75
C ASP A 195 -15.58 15.33 1.67
N ILE A 196 -15.70 14.37 2.60
CA ILE A 196 -14.85 13.16 2.68
C ILE A 196 -15.65 11.85 2.59
N ARG A 197 -16.99 11.93 2.56
CA ARG A 197 -17.89 10.77 2.60
C ARG A 197 -17.66 9.81 1.44
N GLU A 198 -17.58 10.31 0.23
CA GLU A 198 -17.48 9.46 -0.96
C GLU A 198 -16.24 8.57 -0.93
N VAL A 199 -15.08 9.15 -0.62
CA VAL A 199 -13.81 8.43 -0.60
C VAL A 199 -13.76 7.41 0.54
N LEU A 200 -14.30 7.74 1.72
CA LEU A 200 -14.30 6.85 2.88
C LEU A 200 -15.38 5.77 2.79
N GLU A 201 -16.54 6.05 2.23
CA GLU A 201 -17.56 5.01 1.96
C GLU A 201 -17.04 3.97 0.97
N ARG A 202 -16.34 4.43 -0.07
CA ARG A 202 -15.68 3.53 -1.02
C ARG A 202 -14.62 2.67 -0.34
N GLN A 203 -13.79 3.26 0.54
CA GLN A 203 -12.78 2.53 1.32
C GLN A 203 -13.44 1.50 2.23
N LYS A 204 -14.46 1.89 3.00
CA LYS A 204 -15.25 0.99 3.85
C LYS A 204 -15.79 -0.19 3.05
N THR A 205 -16.44 0.10 1.92
CA THR A 205 -17.09 -0.93 1.11
C THR A 205 -16.08 -1.94 0.56
N TYR A 206 -14.99 -1.48 -0.04
CA TYR A 206 -14.02 -2.36 -0.71
C TYR A 206 -13.16 -3.13 0.30
N ASN A 207 -12.64 -2.45 1.31
CA ASN A 207 -11.75 -3.10 2.26
C ASN A 207 -12.48 -4.08 3.19
N MET A 208 -13.75 -3.80 3.52
CA MET A 208 -14.58 -4.76 4.24
C MET A 208 -15.02 -5.94 3.36
N ALA A 209 -15.21 -5.74 2.06
CA ALA A 209 -15.55 -6.84 1.15
C ALA A 209 -14.42 -7.87 1.08
N ILE A 210 -13.18 -7.43 0.85
CA ILE A 210 -12.03 -8.33 0.79
C ILE A 210 -11.69 -8.95 2.15
N ALA A 211 -11.88 -8.21 3.26
CA ALA A 211 -11.69 -8.75 4.60
C ALA A 211 -12.68 -9.88 4.91
N ARG A 212 -13.96 -9.70 4.55
CA ARG A 212 -14.99 -10.75 4.68
C ARG A 212 -14.72 -11.96 3.77
N GLU A 213 -14.26 -11.71 2.56
CA GLU A 213 -13.87 -12.77 1.63
C GLU A 213 -12.68 -13.58 2.18
N GLY A 214 -11.66 -12.90 2.71
CA GLY A 214 -10.51 -13.54 3.35
C GLY A 214 -10.89 -14.40 4.57
N MET A 215 -11.92 -13.99 5.31
CA MET A 215 -12.46 -14.80 6.43
C MET A 215 -13.26 -16.03 5.97
N ARG A 216 -13.82 -16.04 4.78
CA ARG A 216 -14.59 -17.16 4.22
C ARG A 216 -13.75 -18.14 3.43
N GLY A 217 -12.79 -17.60 2.65
CA GLY A 217 -11.94 -18.35 1.76
C GLY A 217 -10.73 -18.94 2.48
N GLN A 218 -10.01 -19.77 1.74
CA GLN A 218 -8.71 -20.29 2.19
C GLN A 218 -7.61 -19.57 1.38
N TYR A 219 -7.12 -18.48 1.95
CA TYR A 219 -6.08 -17.66 1.33
C TYR A 219 -4.81 -17.68 2.19
N GLY A 220 -3.67 -17.87 1.53
CA GLY A 220 -2.36 -17.76 2.18
C GLY A 220 -2.21 -18.68 3.39
N SER A 221 -1.87 -18.09 4.53
CA SER A 221 -1.72 -18.80 5.80
C SER A 221 -2.98 -18.79 6.67
N ASN A 222 -4.07 -18.21 6.16
CA ASN A 222 -5.37 -18.15 6.83
C ASN A 222 -5.29 -17.57 8.26
N ILE A 223 -4.50 -16.52 8.41
CA ILE A 223 -4.16 -15.89 9.71
C ILE A 223 -5.41 -15.40 10.45
N GLY A 224 -6.40 -14.87 9.71
CA GLY A 224 -7.64 -14.40 10.32
C GLY A 224 -8.37 -15.49 11.08
N ALA A 225 -8.58 -16.66 10.46
CA ALA A 225 -9.22 -17.82 11.11
C ALA A 225 -8.37 -18.33 12.27
N LEU A 226 -7.06 -18.45 12.09
CA LEU A 226 -6.13 -18.87 13.15
C LEU A 226 -6.24 -17.99 14.40
N LEU A 227 -6.31 -16.67 14.24
CA LEU A 227 -6.44 -15.75 15.36
C LEU A 227 -7.76 -15.93 16.14
N LEU A 228 -8.87 -16.16 15.44
CA LEU A 228 -10.15 -16.44 16.09
C LEU A 228 -10.13 -17.77 16.85
N ASP A 229 -9.52 -18.80 16.27
CA ASP A 229 -9.37 -20.11 16.93
C ASP A 229 -8.50 -20.03 18.20
N MET A 230 -7.42 -19.24 18.15
CA MET A 230 -6.50 -19.11 19.28
C MET A 230 -7.02 -18.23 20.41
N ASN A 231 -7.69 -17.13 20.09
CA ASN A 231 -7.95 -16.05 21.05
C ASN A 231 -9.45 -15.80 21.31
N GLY A 232 -10.35 -16.49 20.56
CA GLY A 232 -11.79 -16.26 20.65
C GLY A 232 -12.25 -15.09 19.78
N ASN A 233 -13.49 -14.61 20.04
CA ASN A 233 -14.23 -13.71 19.16
C ASN A 233 -14.53 -12.34 19.82
N ASP A 234 -13.62 -11.80 20.61
CA ASP A 234 -13.76 -10.43 21.10
C ASP A 234 -13.43 -9.39 20.00
N VAL A 235 -13.76 -8.12 20.23
CA VAL A 235 -13.59 -7.07 19.23
C VAL A 235 -12.12 -6.86 18.84
N ARG A 236 -11.19 -7.00 19.79
CA ARG A 236 -9.74 -6.87 19.53
C ARG A 236 -9.28 -7.98 18.59
N THR A 237 -9.66 -9.22 18.87
CA THR A 237 -9.33 -10.35 18.01
C THR A 237 -9.98 -10.24 16.64
N ARG A 238 -11.25 -9.83 16.55
CA ARG A 238 -11.93 -9.62 15.26
C ARG A 238 -11.28 -8.55 14.42
N ALA A 239 -10.88 -7.43 15.01
CA ALA A 239 -10.22 -6.33 14.30
C ALA A 239 -8.90 -6.79 13.66
N ARG A 240 -8.07 -7.49 14.42
CA ARG A 240 -6.81 -8.12 13.95
C ARG A 240 -7.08 -9.17 12.88
N ALA A 241 -8.00 -10.07 13.14
CA ALA A 241 -8.33 -11.20 12.26
C ALA A 241 -8.85 -10.72 10.90
N MET A 242 -9.77 -9.75 10.87
CA MET A 242 -10.33 -9.24 9.62
C MET A 242 -9.31 -8.47 8.79
N ALA A 243 -8.45 -7.66 9.42
CA ALA A 243 -7.38 -6.98 8.69
C ALA A 243 -6.36 -7.98 8.11
N ALA A 244 -5.97 -8.99 8.89
CA ALA A 244 -5.10 -10.08 8.43
C ALA A 244 -5.73 -10.88 7.29
N ALA A 245 -7.00 -11.24 7.40
CA ALA A 245 -7.73 -12.00 6.37
C ALA A 245 -7.83 -11.22 5.04
N GLY A 246 -8.09 -9.92 5.10
CA GLY A 246 -8.07 -9.07 3.92
C GLY A 246 -6.71 -9.06 3.22
N SER A 247 -5.63 -9.02 3.98
CA SER A 247 -4.27 -9.14 3.45
C SER A 247 -3.99 -10.55 2.89
N ASP A 248 -4.39 -11.61 3.58
CA ASP A 248 -4.24 -12.97 3.07
C ASP A 248 -4.95 -13.14 1.71
N ALA A 249 -6.19 -12.69 1.60
CA ALA A 249 -6.93 -12.71 0.34
C ALA A 249 -6.20 -11.91 -0.75
N ARG A 250 -5.82 -10.67 -0.45
CA ARG A 250 -5.15 -9.78 -1.41
C ARG A 250 -3.81 -10.34 -1.91
N MET A 251 -3.00 -10.91 -1.03
CA MET A 251 -1.65 -11.41 -1.38
C MET A 251 -1.70 -12.75 -2.11
N ASN A 252 -2.81 -13.46 -2.05
CA ASN A 252 -2.94 -14.82 -2.58
C ASN A 252 -4.00 -14.94 -3.69
N GLY A 253 -4.22 -13.87 -4.45
CA GLY A 253 -4.93 -13.90 -5.72
C GLY A 253 -6.43 -13.62 -5.67
N CYS A 254 -6.97 -13.09 -4.56
CA CYS A 254 -8.34 -12.60 -4.54
C CYS A 254 -8.52 -11.45 -5.54
N GLU A 255 -9.57 -11.54 -6.33
CA GLU A 255 -9.87 -10.60 -7.43
C GLU A 255 -10.69 -9.37 -6.99
N LEU A 256 -11.01 -9.26 -5.70
CA LEU A 256 -11.69 -8.09 -5.17
C LEU A 256 -10.74 -6.89 -5.08
N PRO A 257 -11.19 -5.70 -5.52
CA PRO A 257 -10.40 -4.49 -5.37
C PRO A 257 -10.33 -4.05 -3.90
N VAL A 258 -9.29 -3.26 -3.60
CA VAL A 258 -9.09 -2.60 -2.31
C VAL A 258 -8.91 -1.10 -2.52
N ILE A 259 -9.18 -0.31 -1.49
CA ILE A 259 -8.72 1.09 -1.46
C ILE A 259 -7.38 1.12 -0.73
N ILE A 260 -6.38 1.62 -1.44
CA ILE A 260 -5.00 1.75 -0.94
C ILE A 260 -4.87 2.92 0.04
N ASN A 261 -3.78 2.94 0.80
CA ASN A 261 -3.29 4.11 1.52
C ASN A 261 -1.76 4.16 1.33
N SER A 262 -1.22 5.34 1.01
CA SER A 262 0.22 5.54 0.76
C SER A 262 0.81 4.52 -0.24
N GLY A 263 0.07 4.23 -1.31
CA GLY A 263 0.47 3.32 -2.39
C GLY A 263 0.31 1.83 -2.09
N SER A 264 -0.23 1.42 -0.93
CA SER A 264 -0.36 0.00 -0.56
C SER A 264 -1.78 -0.39 -0.13
N GLY A 265 -2.35 -1.44 -0.74
CA GLY A 265 -3.63 -1.99 -0.32
C GLY A 265 -3.60 -2.60 1.07
N ASN A 266 -2.48 -3.21 1.47
CA ASN A 266 -2.31 -3.71 2.83
C ASN A 266 -2.37 -2.59 3.87
N GLN A 267 -1.79 -1.42 3.57
CA GLN A 267 -1.90 -0.25 4.45
C GLN A 267 -3.33 0.27 4.49
N GLY A 268 -4.02 0.36 3.34
CA GLY A 268 -5.43 0.76 3.30
C GLY A 268 -6.35 -0.16 4.10
N ILE A 269 -6.17 -1.48 4.00
CA ILE A 269 -6.89 -2.48 4.82
C ILE A 269 -6.58 -2.27 6.31
N THR A 270 -5.31 -2.11 6.66
CA THR A 270 -4.85 -1.99 8.05
C THR A 270 -5.33 -0.70 8.71
N ALA A 271 -5.36 0.41 7.96
CA ALA A 271 -5.85 1.70 8.47
C ALA A 271 -7.38 1.71 8.65
N SER A 272 -8.15 1.03 7.77
CA SER A 272 -9.61 1.14 7.77
C SER A 272 -10.34 0.01 8.50
N VAL A 273 -10.02 -1.25 8.20
CA VAL A 273 -10.82 -2.40 8.69
C VAL A 273 -10.90 -2.48 10.20
N PRO A 274 -9.82 -2.33 10.99
CA PRO A 274 -9.89 -2.36 12.45
C PRO A 274 -10.79 -1.26 13.02
N VAL A 275 -10.72 -0.05 12.46
CA VAL A 275 -11.54 1.10 12.86
C VAL A 275 -13.02 0.81 12.60
N ILE A 276 -13.37 0.26 11.43
CA ILE A 276 -14.74 -0.10 11.06
C ILE A 276 -15.28 -1.20 11.98
N VAL A 277 -14.46 -2.21 12.32
CA VAL A 277 -14.84 -3.29 13.25
C VAL A 277 -15.19 -2.71 14.62
N TYR A 278 -14.35 -1.82 15.17
CA TYR A 278 -14.63 -1.16 16.45
C TYR A 278 -15.83 -0.21 16.37
N ALA A 279 -15.97 0.58 15.31
CA ALA A 279 -17.12 1.46 15.10
C ALA A 279 -18.43 0.67 15.08
N THR A 280 -18.43 -0.48 14.41
CA THR A 280 -19.59 -1.39 14.36
C THR A 280 -19.91 -2.00 15.73
N GLU A 281 -18.89 -2.43 16.47
CA GLU A 281 -19.08 -2.99 17.83
C GLU A 281 -19.62 -1.97 18.82
N LEU A 282 -19.15 -0.73 18.72
CA LEU A 282 -19.59 0.37 19.59
C LEU A 282 -20.94 0.97 19.18
N GLY A 283 -21.43 0.64 17.98
CA GLY A 283 -22.71 1.13 17.48
C GLY A 283 -22.72 2.64 17.22
N VAL A 284 -21.58 3.23 16.87
CA VAL A 284 -21.49 4.67 16.56
C VAL A 284 -22.16 4.98 15.23
N ASP A 285 -22.58 6.25 15.03
CA ASP A 285 -23.12 6.70 13.75
C ASP A 285 -22.05 6.75 12.64
N GLU A 286 -22.50 6.84 11.39
CA GLU A 286 -21.61 6.85 10.23
C GLU A 286 -20.65 8.04 10.22
N ASP A 287 -21.10 9.21 10.63
CA ASP A 287 -20.27 10.41 10.65
C ASP A 287 -19.10 10.27 11.63
N THR A 288 -19.38 9.71 12.81
CA THR A 288 -18.35 9.37 13.80
C THR A 288 -17.38 8.33 13.26
N MET A 289 -17.88 7.30 12.57
CA MET A 289 -17.01 6.28 11.92
C MET A 289 -16.12 6.91 10.85
N TYR A 290 -16.66 7.77 9.97
CA TYR A 290 -15.85 8.42 8.93
C TYR A 290 -14.80 9.37 9.50
N ARG A 291 -15.09 10.10 10.57
CA ARG A 291 -14.10 10.91 11.29
C ARG A 291 -12.96 10.05 11.86
N ALA A 292 -13.28 8.91 12.45
CA ALA A 292 -12.30 7.96 12.95
C ALA A 292 -11.44 7.35 11.84
N MET A 293 -12.06 7.01 10.69
CA MET A 293 -11.35 6.54 9.51
C MET A 293 -10.43 7.63 8.95
N ALA A 294 -10.92 8.87 8.81
CA ALA A 294 -10.10 10.00 8.35
C ALA A 294 -8.89 10.24 9.26
N LEU A 295 -9.07 10.18 10.59
CA LEU A 295 -7.96 10.27 11.54
C LEU A 295 -6.93 9.16 11.31
N SER A 296 -7.38 7.92 11.17
CA SER A 296 -6.52 6.76 10.92
C SER A 296 -5.73 6.92 9.60
N ASP A 297 -6.42 7.28 8.53
CA ASP A 297 -5.81 7.42 7.20
C ASP A 297 -4.81 8.58 7.15
N LEU A 298 -5.17 9.77 7.63
CA LEU A 298 -4.27 10.93 7.65
C LEU A 298 -3.06 10.70 8.56
N THR A 299 -3.26 10.07 9.73
CA THR A 299 -2.16 9.68 10.63
C THR A 299 -1.21 8.67 9.95
N THR A 300 -1.75 7.73 9.20
CA THR A 300 -0.95 6.76 8.42
C THR A 300 -0.14 7.48 7.34
N ILE A 301 -0.77 8.35 6.56
CA ILE A 301 -0.13 9.13 5.48
C ILE A 301 0.96 10.02 6.06
N HIS A 302 0.68 10.73 7.16
CA HIS A 302 1.64 11.60 7.83
C HIS A 302 2.90 10.84 8.27
N GLN A 303 2.75 9.67 8.89
CA GLN A 303 3.89 8.82 9.25
C GLN A 303 4.65 8.29 8.02
N LYS A 304 3.93 7.97 6.93
CA LYS A 304 4.53 7.43 5.70
C LYS A 304 5.28 8.48 4.89
N THR A 305 4.93 9.74 4.98
CA THR A 305 5.57 10.83 4.22
C THR A 305 7.10 10.85 4.40
N PRO A 306 7.67 10.89 5.62
CA PRO A 306 9.12 10.88 5.79
C PRO A 306 9.78 9.51 5.54
N ILE A 307 9.03 8.40 5.54
CA ILE A 307 9.53 7.04 5.27
C ILE A 307 9.72 6.81 3.77
N GLY A 308 8.82 7.37 2.95
CA GLY A 308 8.73 7.09 1.51
C GLY A 308 7.84 5.89 1.18
N ARG A 309 7.50 5.74 -0.11
CA ARG A 309 6.54 4.71 -0.58
C ARG A 309 7.10 3.30 -0.45
N LEU A 310 8.32 3.05 -0.86
CA LEU A 310 9.00 1.77 -0.78
C LEU A 310 10.22 1.87 0.16
N SER A 311 10.24 1.05 1.19
CA SER A 311 11.26 1.03 2.23
C SER A 311 11.40 -0.37 2.81
N ALA A 312 12.52 -0.65 3.47
CA ALA A 312 12.63 -1.81 4.34
C ALA A 312 11.83 -1.67 5.64
N TYR A 313 11.38 -0.48 6.00
CA TYR A 313 10.45 -0.27 7.11
C TYR A 313 9.02 -0.63 6.67
N CYS A 314 8.39 -1.55 7.36
CA CYS A 314 7.08 -2.07 7.00
C CYS A 314 5.98 -1.02 7.20
N GLY A 315 5.24 -0.71 6.13
CA GLY A 315 4.12 0.25 6.19
C GLY A 315 2.95 -0.19 7.08
N ALA A 316 2.86 -1.48 7.41
CA ALA A 316 1.89 -1.97 8.37
C ALA A 316 2.04 -1.31 9.75
N VAL A 317 3.27 -0.94 10.15
CA VAL A 317 3.56 -0.23 11.41
C VAL A 317 2.81 1.09 11.47
N SER A 318 2.98 1.94 10.44
CA SER A 318 2.30 3.23 10.35
C SER A 318 0.78 3.09 10.30
N ALA A 319 0.28 2.11 9.53
CA ALA A 319 -1.16 1.87 9.40
C ALA A 319 -1.79 1.26 10.66
N GLY A 320 -1.05 0.42 11.39
CA GLY A 320 -1.47 -0.10 12.70
C GLY A 320 -1.53 1.00 13.76
N ALA A 321 -0.54 1.89 13.79
CA ALA A 321 -0.56 3.07 14.67
C ALA A 321 -1.70 4.03 14.31
N GLY A 322 -1.94 4.25 12.99
CA GLY A 322 -3.08 5.04 12.51
C GLY A 322 -4.41 4.43 12.92
N SER A 323 -4.61 3.11 12.75
CA SER A 323 -5.84 2.44 13.21
C SER A 323 -6.03 2.53 14.72
N GLY A 324 -4.93 2.47 15.50
CA GLY A 324 -4.95 2.73 16.94
C GLY A 324 -5.49 4.13 17.28
N ALA A 325 -5.04 5.16 16.54
CA ALA A 325 -5.55 6.53 16.69
C ALA A 325 -7.06 6.62 16.39
N GLY A 326 -7.51 6.02 15.29
CA GLY A 326 -8.94 5.95 14.96
C GLY A 326 -9.78 5.22 16.02
N ILE A 327 -9.28 4.10 16.53
CA ILE A 327 -9.94 3.35 17.62
C ILE A 327 -9.99 4.19 18.90
N ALA A 328 -8.88 4.87 19.28
CA ALA A 328 -8.86 5.75 20.43
C ALA A 328 -9.93 6.84 20.33
N TYR A 329 -10.06 7.48 19.17
CA TYR A 329 -11.11 8.46 18.88
C TYR A 329 -12.51 7.90 19.11
N LEU A 330 -12.81 6.68 18.65
CA LEU A 330 -14.12 6.03 18.85
C LEU A 330 -14.46 5.83 20.33
N PHE A 331 -13.47 5.68 21.19
CA PHE A 331 -13.65 5.62 22.65
C PHE A 331 -13.71 6.99 23.33
N GLY A 332 -13.68 8.09 22.57
CA GLY A 332 -13.73 9.46 23.12
C GLY A 332 -12.42 9.92 23.75
N ALA A 333 -11.30 9.36 23.31
CA ALA A 333 -9.96 9.75 23.77
C ALA A 333 -9.68 11.24 23.50
N SER A 334 -8.90 11.87 24.37
CA SER A 334 -8.37 13.21 24.17
C SER A 334 -7.27 13.22 23.09
N TYR A 335 -6.91 14.43 22.63
CA TYR A 335 -5.77 14.60 21.72
C TYR A 335 -4.49 13.97 22.26
N ASP A 336 -4.19 14.20 23.53
CA ASP A 336 -3.01 13.66 24.20
C ASP A 336 -3.01 12.11 24.21
N GLU A 337 -4.15 11.49 24.52
CA GLU A 337 -4.28 10.04 24.48
C GLU A 337 -4.13 9.48 23.06
N VAL A 338 -4.60 10.18 22.03
CA VAL A 338 -4.41 9.77 20.62
C VAL A 338 -2.95 9.89 20.23
N VAL A 339 -2.28 10.98 20.57
CA VAL A 339 -0.84 11.16 20.32
C VAL A 339 -0.01 10.05 20.96
N HIS A 340 -0.25 9.78 22.25
CA HIS A 340 0.44 8.71 22.96
C HIS A 340 0.08 7.31 22.43
N THR A 341 -1.14 7.12 21.91
CA THR A 341 -1.49 5.87 21.22
C THR A 341 -0.56 5.60 20.04
N VAL A 342 -0.31 6.61 19.21
CA VAL A 342 0.57 6.49 18.04
C VAL A 342 2.03 6.28 18.47
N ILE A 343 2.52 7.06 19.43
CA ILE A 343 3.89 6.93 19.97
C ILE A 343 4.12 5.52 20.55
N ASN A 344 3.21 5.06 21.41
CA ASN A 344 3.30 3.73 22.01
C ASN A 344 3.29 2.63 20.95
N ALA A 345 2.39 2.69 19.98
CA ALA A 345 2.31 1.72 18.89
C ALA A 345 3.62 1.64 18.10
N VAL A 346 4.16 2.79 17.72
CA VAL A 346 5.44 2.86 16.98
C VAL A 346 6.59 2.32 17.82
N ALA A 347 6.67 2.67 19.10
CA ALA A 347 7.73 2.17 19.99
C ALA A 347 7.67 0.64 20.15
N ILE A 348 6.48 0.04 20.18
CA ILE A 348 6.28 -1.41 20.34
C ILE A 348 6.80 -2.19 19.12
N ILE A 349 6.51 -1.72 17.89
CA ILE A 349 6.75 -2.53 16.67
C ILE A 349 7.66 -1.87 15.65
N SER A 350 8.32 -0.77 15.96
CA SER A 350 9.36 -0.21 15.09
C SER A 350 10.48 -1.23 14.88
N GLY A 351 10.92 -1.36 13.65
CA GLY A 351 11.90 -2.40 13.28
C GLY A 351 11.28 -3.63 12.60
N MET A 352 9.96 -3.70 12.43
CA MET A 352 9.34 -4.69 11.56
C MET A 352 9.78 -4.44 10.12
N VAL A 353 10.55 -5.38 9.55
CA VAL A 353 11.09 -5.22 8.19
C VAL A 353 10.06 -5.53 7.12
N CYS A 354 10.11 -4.80 6.01
CA CYS A 354 9.39 -5.09 4.77
C CYS A 354 10.31 -5.85 3.81
N ASP A 355 10.10 -7.13 3.72
CA ASP A 355 10.82 -8.06 2.84
C ASP A 355 9.98 -8.49 1.63
N GLY A 356 9.12 -7.59 1.15
CA GLY A 356 8.24 -7.76 -0.02
C GLY A 356 6.83 -8.26 0.31
N ALA A 357 5.96 -8.21 -0.71
CA ALA A 357 4.57 -8.63 -0.59
C ALA A 357 4.44 -10.16 -0.65
N LYS A 358 3.79 -10.76 0.35
CA LYS A 358 3.63 -12.22 0.49
C LYS A 358 2.66 -12.59 1.61
N ALA A 359 2.35 -13.88 1.77
CA ALA A 359 1.42 -14.39 2.76
C ALA A 359 1.73 -13.93 4.22
N SER A 360 3.02 -13.84 4.61
CA SER A 360 3.39 -13.40 5.96
C SER A 360 3.01 -11.94 6.29
N CYS A 361 2.62 -11.13 5.29
CA CYS A 361 2.09 -9.78 5.53
C CYS A 361 0.84 -9.79 6.41
N ALA A 362 -0.01 -10.82 6.31
CA ALA A 362 -1.20 -10.95 7.13
C ALA A 362 -0.88 -11.01 8.63
N ALA A 363 0.12 -11.81 9.02
CA ALA A 363 0.56 -11.88 10.42
C ALA A 363 1.20 -10.56 10.89
N LYS A 364 2.02 -9.92 10.05
CA LYS A 364 2.60 -8.60 10.36
C LYS A 364 1.51 -7.54 10.60
N ILE A 365 0.44 -7.56 9.80
CA ILE A 365 -0.71 -6.66 9.97
C ILE A 365 -1.43 -6.93 11.28
N ALA A 366 -1.68 -8.19 11.63
CA ALA A 366 -2.31 -8.53 12.90
C ALA A 366 -1.54 -7.97 14.10
N GLU A 367 -0.21 -8.09 14.10
CA GLU A 367 0.64 -7.56 15.17
C GLU A 367 0.71 -6.03 15.16
N ALA A 368 0.68 -5.40 13.98
CA ALA A 368 0.65 -3.95 13.87
C ALA A 368 -0.65 -3.35 14.42
N VAL A 369 -1.80 -3.95 14.10
CA VAL A 369 -3.10 -3.57 14.66
C VAL A 369 -3.11 -3.77 16.17
N ASP A 370 -2.55 -4.87 16.65
CA ASP A 370 -2.48 -5.15 18.08
C ASP A 370 -1.65 -4.10 18.84
N ALA A 371 -0.51 -3.71 18.28
CA ALA A 371 0.31 -2.64 18.85
C ALA A 371 -0.45 -1.30 18.94
N GLY A 372 -1.25 -0.96 17.92
CA GLY A 372 -2.14 0.21 17.96
C GLY A 372 -3.16 0.14 19.09
N ILE A 373 -3.80 -1.02 19.27
CA ILE A 373 -4.79 -1.24 20.34
C ILE A 373 -4.11 -1.20 21.72
N ILE A 374 -2.97 -1.87 21.88
CA ILE A 374 -2.18 -1.82 23.13
C ILE A 374 -1.77 -0.39 23.44
N GLY A 375 -1.29 0.34 22.42
CA GLY A 375 -0.90 1.75 22.54
C GLY A 375 -2.02 2.62 23.11
N TYR A 376 -3.26 2.43 22.63
CA TYR A 376 -4.43 3.12 23.18
C TYR A 376 -4.69 2.74 24.64
N TYR A 377 -4.70 1.46 25.00
CA TYR A 377 -4.95 1.07 26.38
C TYR A 377 -3.84 1.51 27.34
N MET A 378 -2.62 1.66 26.88
CA MET A 378 -1.52 2.28 27.64
C MET A 378 -1.81 3.76 27.86
N ALA A 379 -2.09 4.52 26.78
CA ALA A 379 -2.39 5.94 26.83
C ALA A 379 -3.56 6.25 27.79
N LYS A 380 -4.66 5.50 27.68
CA LYS A 380 -5.84 5.61 28.57
C LYS A 380 -5.52 5.41 30.04
N ARG A 381 -4.44 4.70 30.37
CA ARG A 381 -3.99 4.47 31.75
C ARG A 381 -2.90 5.43 32.20
N GLY A 382 -2.48 6.35 31.32
CA GLY A 382 -1.34 7.21 31.57
C GLY A 382 0.00 6.45 31.65
N GLN A 383 0.10 5.30 31.02
CA GLN A 383 1.28 4.42 30.99
C GLN A 383 1.91 4.54 29.60
N ASN A 384 2.67 5.60 29.37
CA ASN A 384 3.25 5.90 28.06
C ASN A 384 4.76 5.61 28.06
N PHE A 385 5.32 5.43 26.86
CA PHE A 385 6.74 5.55 26.67
C PHE A 385 7.11 7.04 26.62
N ASP A 386 8.21 7.37 27.29
CA ASP A 386 8.63 8.75 27.51
C ASP A 386 9.75 9.19 26.57
N ASP A 387 10.00 10.48 26.55
CA ASP A 387 11.13 11.08 25.85
C ASP A 387 12.45 10.46 26.33
N GLY A 388 13.21 9.93 25.37
CA GLY A 388 14.45 9.20 25.62
C GLY A 388 14.32 7.68 25.62
N ASP A 389 13.11 7.12 25.47
CA ASP A 389 12.89 5.69 25.29
C ASP A 389 13.23 5.26 23.85
N GLY A 390 14.52 5.12 23.58
CA GLY A 390 15.02 4.70 22.27
C GLY A 390 14.79 5.74 21.19
N ILE A 391 13.91 5.44 20.22
CA ILE A 391 13.58 6.36 19.11
C ILE A 391 12.47 7.36 19.46
N VAL A 392 11.82 7.18 20.60
CA VAL A 392 10.81 8.11 21.11
C VAL A 392 11.50 9.37 21.63
N THR A 393 11.02 10.52 21.18
CA THR A 393 11.54 11.83 21.62
C THR A 393 10.38 12.78 21.89
N ALA A 394 10.70 13.96 22.42
CA ALA A 394 9.73 14.96 22.84
C ALA A 394 8.67 15.26 21.76
N GLY A 395 7.50 14.65 21.92
CA GLY A 395 6.34 14.85 21.08
C GLY A 395 6.27 13.96 19.84
N ILE A 396 5.06 13.89 19.29
CA ILE A 396 4.71 13.01 18.17
C ILE A 396 5.47 13.36 16.88
N GLU A 397 5.60 14.63 16.57
CA GLU A 397 6.23 15.08 15.32
C GLU A 397 7.73 14.75 15.29
N ALA A 398 8.41 14.86 16.43
CA ALA A 398 9.81 14.48 16.54
C ALA A 398 10.00 12.96 16.43
N THR A 399 9.11 12.18 17.04
CA THR A 399 9.10 10.71 16.94
C THR A 399 8.84 10.28 15.50
N ILE A 400 7.87 10.87 14.79
CA ILE A 400 7.60 10.58 13.37
C ILE A 400 8.83 10.89 12.50
N ARG A 401 9.50 12.03 12.74
CA ARG A 401 10.74 12.34 12.02
C ARG A 401 11.87 11.34 12.28
N ASN A 402 12.02 10.88 13.53
CA ASN A 402 13.02 9.86 13.88
C ASN A 402 12.74 8.53 13.17
N VAL A 403 11.48 8.11 13.12
CA VAL A 403 11.06 6.91 12.39
C VAL A 403 11.33 7.07 10.89
N GLY A 404 10.99 8.23 10.32
CA GLY A 404 11.28 8.55 8.93
C GLY A 404 12.78 8.46 8.61
N ARG A 405 13.61 9.06 9.45
CA ARG A 405 15.07 8.99 9.32
C ARG A 405 15.61 7.56 9.44
N LEU A 406 15.14 6.80 10.44
CA LEU A 406 15.50 5.38 10.58
C LEU A 406 15.12 4.59 9.33
N ALA A 407 13.93 4.79 8.82
CA ALA A 407 13.41 4.07 7.66
C ALA A 407 14.11 4.44 6.35
N LYS A 408 14.34 5.73 6.12
CA LYS A 408 14.90 6.26 4.86
C LYS A 408 16.42 6.11 4.80
N GLU A 409 17.11 6.46 5.89
CA GLU A 409 18.57 6.47 5.95
C GLU A 409 19.12 5.20 6.62
N GLY A 410 18.63 4.87 7.83
CA GLY A 410 19.18 3.79 8.64
C GLY A 410 18.89 2.39 8.09
N MET A 411 17.78 2.21 7.36
CA MET A 411 17.41 0.91 6.79
C MET A 411 17.78 0.77 5.30
N LYS A 412 18.57 1.67 4.72
CA LYS A 412 18.98 1.58 3.32
C LYS A 412 19.79 0.30 3.07
N GLU A 413 20.85 0.06 3.83
CA GLU A 413 21.65 -1.17 3.73
C GLU A 413 20.82 -2.42 4.04
N THR A 414 19.87 -2.34 4.99
CA THR A 414 18.94 -3.43 5.27
C THR A 414 18.08 -3.76 4.06
N ASN A 415 17.63 -2.75 3.32
CA ASN A 415 16.86 -2.96 2.09
C ASN A 415 17.71 -3.63 1.02
N ASP A 416 18.94 -3.18 0.83
CA ASP A 416 19.87 -3.72 -0.16
C ASP A 416 20.23 -5.18 0.16
N GLU A 417 20.46 -5.49 1.44
CA GLU A 417 20.71 -6.87 1.89
C GLU A 417 19.48 -7.77 1.67
N ILE A 418 18.27 -7.30 1.97
CA ILE A 418 17.04 -8.06 1.70
C ILE A 418 16.92 -8.35 0.19
N ILE A 419 17.20 -7.35 -0.66
CA ILE A 419 17.19 -7.53 -2.11
C ILE A 419 18.22 -8.58 -2.52
N SER A 420 19.46 -8.48 -2.04
CA SER A 420 20.54 -9.45 -2.30
C SER A 420 20.14 -10.87 -1.93
N ILE A 421 19.62 -11.09 -0.73
CA ILE A 421 19.09 -12.39 -0.29
C ILE A 421 17.99 -12.89 -1.25
N MET A 422 17.11 -12.03 -1.70
CA MET A 422 15.98 -12.42 -2.55
C MET A 422 16.41 -12.76 -3.98
N ILE A 423 17.41 -12.08 -4.54
CA ILE A 423 17.90 -12.37 -5.89
C ILE A 423 18.97 -13.46 -5.91
N GLY A 424 19.49 -13.87 -4.77
CA GLY A 424 20.47 -14.96 -4.63
C GLY A 424 21.89 -14.55 -4.99
N SER A 425 22.23 -13.29 -4.71
CA SER A 425 23.58 -12.72 -4.93
C SER A 425 24.36 -12.61 -3.62
#